data_66ac726dac30340d280e1b4d6a5dd76a
#
_entry.id   66ac726dac30340d280e1b4d6a5dd76a
#
_cell.length_a   1.000
_cell.length_b   1.000
_cell.length_c   1.000
_cell.angle_alpha   90.00
_cell.angle_beta   90.00
_cell.angle_gamma   90.00
#
_symmetry.space_group_name_H-M   'P 1'
#
loop_
_entity.id
_entity.type
_entity.pdbx_description
1 polymer ?
#
loop_
_entity_poly.entity_id
_entity_poly.type
_entity_poly.pdbx_seq_one_letter_code
_entity_poly.pdbx_strand_id
1 'polypeptide(L)'
;EQYLTELDAFCKEQERVQREKQKEFKANNPELFCRYPKFSKALAKVLDPSDEIKPAATKEQIGNQESKLDFTFPSQVREFFLLTAGIQVSTGVILTLSGMFDLTIHGEKYCVLGEFWKEADGDQLLLRTGEESVWYYAHEQDKVKRLCNDLIELLEKKLANYLNQR
;
A
#
# COMPACT_ATOMS: atom_id res chain seq x y z
N GLU A 1 15.06 -38.33 11.37
CA GLU A 1 14.96 -37.54 12.62
C GLU A 1 15.74 -36.23 12.56
N GLN A 2 17.00 -36.25 12.13
CA GLN A 2 17.86 -35.05 12.04
C GLN A 2 17.28 -33.98 11.12
N TYR A 3 16.79 -34.36 9.94
CA TYR A 3 16.18 -33.43 8.97
C TYR A 3 14.94 -32.74 9.51
N LEU A 4 14.10 -33.46 10.24
CA LEU A 4 12.89 -32.89 10.87
C LEU A 4 13.26 -31.88 11.98
N THR A 5 14.32 -32.15 12.72
CA THR A 5 14.82 -31.23 13.74
C THR A 5 15.38 -29.94 13.14
N GLU A 6 16.12 -30.05 12.03
CA GLU A 6 16.65 -28.89 11.31
C GLU A 6 15.55 -28.04 10.68
N LEU A 7 14.50 -28.68 10.13
CA LEU A 7 13.33 -27.98 9.59
C LEU A 7 12.56 -27.26 10.69
N ASP A 8 12.33 -27.89 11.83
CA ASP A 8 11.66 -27.25 12.98
C ASP A 8 12.44 -26.06 13.52
N ALA A 9 13.75 -26.16 13.61
CA ALA A 9 14.63 -25.06 14.00
C ALA A 9 14.57 -23.89 13.00
N PHE A 10 14.55 -24.19 11.71
CA PHE A 10 14.41 -23.18 10.66
C PHE A 10 13.05 -22.46 10.74
N CYS A 11 11.96 -23.20 10.89
CA CYS A 11 10.62 -22.61 11.03
C CYS A 11 10.52 -21.68 12.25
N LYS A 12 11.04 -22.11 13.40
CA LYS A 12 11.05 -21.29 14.62
C LYS A 12 11.86 -19.99 14.45
N GLU A 13 12.99 -20.06 13.73
CA GLU A 13 13.79 -18.88 13.45
C GLU A 13 13.04 -17.91 12.51
N GLN A 14 12.37 -18.40 11.47
CA GLN A 14 11.54 -17.56 10.59
C GLN A 14 10.42 -16.86 11.37
N GLU A 15 9.72 -17.58 12.23
CA GLU A 15 8.68 -17.00 13.10
C GLU A 15 9.25 -15.93 14.04
N ARG A 16 10.45 -16.14 14.58
CA ARG A 16 11.12 -15.15 15.43
C ARG A 16 11.42 -13.87 14.67
N VAL A 17 12.03 -13.99 13.49
CA VAL A 17 12.38 -12.86 12.63
C VAL A 17 11.12 -12.09 12.21
N GLN A 18 10.06 -12.79 11.87
CA GLN A 18 8.78 -12.17 11.51
C GLN A 18 8.17 -11.38 12.69
N ARG A 19 8.17 -11.95 13.89
CA ARG A 19 7.67 -11.26 15.10
C ARG A 19 8.49 -10.01 15.42
N GLU A 20 9.80 -10.06 15.23
CA GLU A 20 10.67 -8.89 15.41
C GLU A 20 10.35 -7.80 14.39
N LYS A 21 10.16 -8.14 13.12
CA LYS A 21 9.73 -7.21 12.07
C LYS A 21 8.41 -6.52 12.41
N GLN A 22 7.44 -7.28 12.91
CA GLN A 22 6.15 -6.75 13.32
C GLN A 22 6.25 -5.80 14.51
N LYS A 23 7.08 -6.13 15.50
CA LYS A 23 7.35 -5.24 16.64
C LYS A 23 8.04 -3.95 16.23
N GLU A 24 9.05 -4.04 15.37
CA GLU A 24 9.75 -2.90 14.82
C GLU A 24 8.81 -1.99 14.03
N PHE A 25 7.96 -2.55 13.19
CA PHE A 25 6.96 -1.78 12.45
C PHE A 25 6.04 -0.99 13.38
N LYS A 26 5.53 -1.61 14.43
CA LYS A 26 4.68 -0.93 15.44
C LYS A 26 5.44 0.18 16.16
N ALA A 27 6.68 -0.06 16.58
CA ALA A 27 7.49 0.89 17.31
C ALA A 27 7.87 2.12 16.47
N ASN A 28 8.14 1.91 15.18
CA ASN A 28 8.63 2.95 14.27
C ASN A 28 7.51 3.75 13.57
N ASN A 29 6.26 3.29 13.62
CA ASN A 29 5.15 3.90 12.90
C ASN A 29 3.92 4.18 13.78
N PRO A 30 4.06 4.83 14.94
CA PRO A 30 2.94 5.06 15.86
C PRO A 30 1.83 5.92 15.23
N GLU A 31 2.19 6.89 14.41
CA GLU A 31 1.22 7.77 13.74
C GLU A 31 0.41 7.02 12.67
N LEU A 32 1.02 6.06 11.98
CA LEU A 32 0.32 5.21 11.03
C LEU A 32 -0.76 4.37 11.73
N PHE A 33 -0.45 3.81 12.91
CA PHE A 33 -1.41 3.09 13.74
C PHE A 33 -2.50 3.98 14.32
N CYS A 34 -2.18 5.23 14.64
CA CYS A 34 -3.16 6.20 15.10
C CYS A 34 -4.13 6.60 13.98
N ARG A 35 -3.60 6.89 12.80
CA ARG A 35 -4.37 7.40 11.67
C ARG A 35 -5.16 6.32 10.93
N TYR A 36 -4.56 5.14 10.75
CA TYR A 36 -5.13 4.01 10.01
C TYR A 36 -5.04 2.71 10.85
N PRO A 37 -5.79 2.62 11.96
CA PRO A 37 -5.62 1.54 12.93
C PRO A 37 -5.95 0.15 12.36
N LYS A 38 -7.01 0.02 11.58
CA LYS A 38 -7.41 -1.28 11.00
C LYS A 38 -6.42 -1.75 9.96
N PHE A 39 -6.04 -0.87 9.05
CA PHE A 39 -5.04 -1.15 8.02
C PHE A 39 -3.68 -1.50 8.64
N SER A 40 -3.20 -0.69 9.58
CA SER A 40 -1.89 -0.89 10.21
C SER A 40 -1.82 -2.19 11.00
N LYS A 41 -2.88 -2.55 11.72
CA LYS A 41 -2.97 -3.84 12.42
C LYS A 41 -3.00 -5.03 11.46
N ALA A 42 -3.77 -4.93 10.38
CA ALA A 42 -3.84 -5.96 9.35
C ALA A 42 -2.49 -6.12 8.63
N LEU A 43 -1.85 -5.02 8.29
CA LEU A 43 -0.52 -4.99 7.68
C LEU A 43 0.53 -5.64 8.59
N ALA A 44 0.55 -5.29 9.87
CA ALA A 44 1.48 -5.85 10.84
C ALA A 44 1.44 -7.37 10.92
N LYS A 45 0.26 -7.98 10.76
CA LYS A 45 0.10 -9.45 10.80
C LYS A 45 0.73 -10.18 9.62
N VAL A 46 0.79 -9.53 8.45
CA VAL A 46 1.23 -10.16 7.21
C VAL A 46 2.65 -9.74 6.78
N LEU A 47 3.27 -8.80 7.49
CA LEU A 47 4.63 -8.37 7.19
C LEU A 47 5.61 -9.52 7.29
N ASP A 48 6.43 -9.67 6.28
CA ASP A 48 7.59 -10.55 6.30
C ASP A 48 8.90 -9.74 6.15
N PRO A 49 10.07 -10.38 6.36
CA PRO A 49 11.35 -9.66 6.34
C PRO A 49 11.69 -8.96 5.04
N SER A 50 11.13 -9.39 3.91
CA SER A 50 11.36 -8.79 2.59
C SER A 50 10.48 -7.57 2.30
N ASP A 51 9.46 -7.33 3.11
CA ASP A 51 8.54 -6.22 2.93
C ASP A 51 9.18 -4.89 3.32
N GLU A 52 8.83 -3.84 2.60
CA GLU A 52 9.38 -2.50 2.79
C GLU A 52 8.30 -1.49 3.20
N ILE A 53 8.56 -0.83 4.31
CA ILE A 53 7.80 0.35 4.76
C ILE A 53 8.79 1.52 4.76
N LYS A 54 8.60 2.46 3.84
CA LYS A 54 9.52 3.60 3.68
C LYS A 54 9.28 4.65 4.77
N PRO A 55 10.32 5.43 5.14
CA PRO A 55 10.14 6.60 6.01
C PRO A 55 9.15 7.61 5.42
N ALA A 56 8.68 8.54 6.25
CA ALA A 56 7.82 9.63 5.82
C ALA A 56 8.44 10.44 4.67
N ALA A 57 7.63 10.80 3.69
CA ALA A 57 8.03 11.76 2.68
C ALA A 57 7.95 13.19 3.23
N THR A 58 8.79 14.08 2.71
CA THR A 58 8.70 15.52 2.98
C THR A 58 7.65 16.18 2.08
N LYS A 59 7.16 17.35 2.49
CA LYS A 59 6.27 18.16 1.65
C LYS A 59 6.92 18.51 0.32
N GLU A 60 8.23 18.74 0.30
CA GLU A 60 9.00 18.99 -0.92
C GLU A 60 9.00 17.79 -1.86
N GLN A 61 9.23 16.59 -1.35
CA GLN A 61 9.19 15.36 -2.15
C GLN A 61 7.81 15.12 -2.77
N ILE A 62 6.76 15.36 -2.00
CA ILE A 62 5.37 15.24 -2.49
C ILE A 62 5.11 16.30 -3.58
N GLY A 63 5.46 17.55 -3.35
CA GLY A 63 5.31 18.63 -4.32
C GLY A 63 6.11 18.40 -5.60
N ASN A 64 7.32 17.86 -5.51
CA ASN A 64 8.14 17.51 -6.68
C ASN A 64 7.48 16.40 -7.51
N GLN A 65 6.90 15.41 -6.87
CA GLN A 65 6.19 14.34 -7.58
C GLN A 65 4.91 14.86 -8.25
N GLU A 66 4.14 15.72 -7.57
CA GLU A 66 2.98 16.39 -8.17
C GLU A 66 3.38 17.21 -9.41
N SER A 67 4.46 17.97 -9.32
CA SER A 67 4.97 18.76 -10.45
C SER A 67 5.43 17.88 -11.61
N LYS A 68 6.12 16.78 -11.32
CA LYS A 68 6.58 15.81 -12.31
C LYS A 68 5.42 15.16 -13.06
N LEU A 69 4.34 14.88 -12.38
CA LEU A 69 3.18 14.20 -12.94
C LEU A 69 2.13 15.17 -13.50
N ASP A 70 2.32 16.48 -13.28
CA ASP A 70 1.31 17.49 -13.57
C ASP A 70 -0.07 17.08 -13.00
N PHE A 71 -0.07 16.72 -11.72
CA PHE A 71 -1.22 16.19 -11.02
C PHE A 71 -1.22 16.62 -9.56
N THR A 72 -2.32 17.22 -9.09
CA THR A 72 -2.49 17.58 -7.68
C THR A 72 -3.10 16.41 -6.92
N PHE A 73 -2.37 15.89 -5.94
CA PHE A 73 -2.86 14.78 -5.14
C PHE A 73 -4.05 15.20 -4.25
N PRO A 74 -5.03 14.31 -4.08
CA PRO A 74 -6.05 14.47 -3.05
C PRO A 74 -5.41 14.68 -1.66
N SER A 75 -6.09 15.44 -0.79
CA SER A 75 -5.53 15.79 0.53
C SER A 75 -5.17 14.57 1.37
N GLN A 76 -6.01 13.54 1.35
CA GLN A 76 -5.76 12.30 2.09
C GLN A 76 -4.55 11.52 1.57
N VAL A 77 -4.28 11.57 0.25
CA VAL A 77 -3.09 10.97 -0.35
C VAL A 77 -1.82 11.69 0.10
N ARG A 78 -1.84 13.01 0.15
CA ARG A 78 -0.72 13.79 0.70
C ARG A 78 -0.49 13.47 2.18
N GLU A 79 -1.54 13.41 2.99
CA GLU A 79 -1.44 13.05 4.41
C GLU A 79 -0.84 11.66 4.62
N PHE A 80 -1.21 10.69 3.80
CA PHE A 80 -0.64 9.35 3.84
C PHE A 80 0.87 9.36 3.57
N PHE A 81 1.32 10.04 2.52
CA PHE A 81 2.73 10.10 2.19
C PHE A 81 3.56 10.92 3.18
N LEU A 82 2.95 11.82 3.96
CA LEU A 82 3.62 12.47 5.09
C LEU A 82 3.86 11.53 6.28
N LEU A 83 3.22 10.35 6.30
CA LEU A 83 3.47 9.31 7.30
C LEU A 83 4.42 8.22 6.79
N THR A 84 4.37 7.90 5.52
CA THR A 84 5.27 6.94 4.86
C THR A 84 5.39 7.27 3.38
N ALA A 85 6.60 7.31 2.85
CA ALA A 85 6.82 7.50 1.42
C ALA A 85 6.39 6.26 0.58
N GLY A 86 6.04 5.16 1.24
CA GLY A 86 5.48 4.02 0.54
C GLY A 86 5.51 2.72 1.33
N ILE A 87 4.66 1.84 0.85
CA ILE A 87 4.47 0.48 1.35
C ILE A 87 4.59 -0.46 0.17
N GLN A 88 5.46 -1.44 0.30
CA GLN A 88 5.62 -2.51 -0.68
C GLN A 88 5.65 -3.84 0.05
N VAL A 89 4.59 -4.60 -0.07
CA VAL A 89 4.43 -5.88 0.62
C VAL A 89 4.18 -7.02 -0.37
N SER A 90 4.78 -8.15 -0.08
CA SER A 90 4.72 -9.37 -0.90
C SER A 90 3.31 -9.93 -1.08
N THR A 91 2.39 -9.55 -0.17
CA THR A 91 0.97 -9.90 -0.27
C THR A 91 0.22 -9.17 -1.39
N GLY A 92 0.89 -8.30 -2.15
CA GLY A 92 0.32 -7.67 -3.33
C GLY A 92 -0.27 -6.28 -3.10
N VAL A 93 0.24 -5.53 -2.14
CA VAL A 93 -0.08 -4.11 -1.95
C VAL A 93 1.17 -3.29 -2.18
N ILE A 94 1.13 -2.40 -3.17
CA ILE A 94 2.21 -1.49 -3.51
C ILE A 94 1.63 -0.07 -3.59
N LEU A 95 2.03 0.79 -2.64
CA LEU A 95 1.64 2.19 -2.56
C LEU A 95 2.90 3.03 -2.30
N THR A 96 3.59 3.47 -3.35
CA THR A 96 4.83 4.22 -3.22
C THR A 96 4.76 5.56 -3.94
N LEU A 97 5.19 6.64 -3.29
CA LEU A 97 5.22 7.98 -3.88
C LEU A 97 6.07 8.01 -5.15
N SER A 98 7.25 7.42 -5.11
CA SER A 98 8.17 7.38 -6.26
C SER A 98 7.69 6.48 -7.40
N GLY A 99 6.81 5.54 -7.12
CA GLY A 99 6.25 4.61 -8.10
C GLY A 99 5.00 5.12 -8.80
N MET A 100 4.48 6.28 -8.41
CA MET A 100 3.32 6.87 -9.06
C MET A 100 3.67 7.36 -10.46
N PHE A 101 2.75 7.19 -11.40
CA PHE A 101 2.89 7.64 -12.78
C PHE A 101 1.54 8.02 -13.37
N ASP A 102 1.55 8.77 -14.47
CA ASP A 102 0.35 9.11 -15.20
C ASP A 102 -0.01 8.03 -16.23
N LEU A 103 -1.30 7.87 -16.47
CA LEU A 103 -1.84 6.88 -17.39
C LEU A 103 -3.09 7.46 -18.07
N THR A 104 -3.18 7.32 -19.39
CA THR A 104 -4.37 7.70 -20.15
C THR A 104 -5.15 6.44 -20.53
N ILE A 105 -6.42 6.39 -20.13
CA ILE A 105 -7.32 5.27 -20.43
C ILE A 105 -8.58 5.86 -21.06
N HIS A 106 -8.93 5.39 -22.24
CA HIS A 106 -10.10 5.88 -22.99
C HIS A 106 -10.15 7.40 -23.14
N GLY A 107 -8.99 8.04 -23.31
CA GLY A 107 -8.86 9.48 -23.49
C GLY A 107 -8.89 10.30 -22.19
N GLU A 108 -9.08 9.68 -21.03
CA GLU A 108 -9.01 10.35 -19.73
C GLU A 108 -7.67 10.11 -19.06
N LYS A 109 -7.12 11.17 -18.43
CA LYS A 109 -5.88 11.12 -17.67
C LYS A 109 -6.14 10.70 -16.23
N TYR A 110 -5.36 9.73 -15.76
CA TYR A 110 -5.34 9.26 -14.38
C TYR A 110 -3.92 9.35 -13.82
N CYS A 111 -3.81 9.41 -12.50
CA CYS A 111 -2.59 9.15 -11.79
C CYS A 111 -2.67 7.77 -11.14
N VAL A 112 -1.71 6.90 -11.43
CA VAL A 112 -1.64 5.57 -10.81
C VAL A 112 -1.08 5.72 -9.40
N LEU A 113 -1.91 5.45 -8.40
CA LEU A 113 -1.55 5.48 -6.98
C LEU A 113 -0.67 4.29 -6.61
N GLY A 114 -0.95 3.14 -7.17
CA GLY A 114 -0.26 1.90 -6.86
C GLY A 114 -0.98 0.68 -7.38
N GLU A 115 -0.66 -0.45 -6.79
CA GLU A 115 -1.23 -1.74 -7.17
C GLU A 115 -1.91 -2.39 -5.98
N PHE A 116 -3.02 -3.04 -6.26
CA PHE A 116 -3.78 -3.82 -5.30
C PHE A 116 -4.20 -5.14 -5.95
N TRP A 117 -3.62 -6.21 -5.45
CA TRP A 117 -3.80 -7.55 -6.01
C TRP A 117 -4.88 -8.30 -5.25
N LYS A 118 -6.12 -8.05 -5.58
CA LYS A 118 -7.23 -8.71 -4.91
C LYS A 118 -7.38 -10.18 -5.34
N GLU A 119 -7.11 -10.49 -6.60
CA GLU A 119 -7.36 -11.83 -7.17
C GLU A 119 -6.34 -12.24 -8.22
N ALA A 120 -5.06 -11.90 -8.04
CA ALA A 120 -3.99 -12.03 -9.03
C ALA A 120 -4.15 -11.07 -10.22
N ASP A 121 -3.18 -10.42 -10.68
CA ASP A 121 -2.99 -9.69 -11.92
C ASP A 121 -2.97 -8.17 -11.87
N GLY A 122 -2.74 -7.60 -10.70
CA GLY A 122 -2.26 -6.21 -10.63
C GLY A 122 -3.21 -5.17 -11.21
N ASP A 123 -4.47 -5.21 -10.80
CA ASP A 123 -5.36 -4.08 -11.07
C ASP A 123 -4.78 -2.81 -10.45
N GLN A 124 -4.61 -1.79 -11.27
CA GLN A 124 -4.01 -0.54 -10.86
C GLN A 124 -5.01 0.34 -10.15
N LEU A 125 -4.59 0.90 -9.01
CA LEU A 125 -5.34 1.93 -8.30
C LEU A 125 -5.14 3.28 -8.97
N LEU A 126 -6.21 3.99 -9.24
CA LEU A 126 -6.22 5.22 -9.99
C LEU A 126 -6.80 6.38 -9.19
N LEU A 127 -6.20 7.55 -9.39
CA LEU A 127 -6.72 8.84 -8.93
C LEU A 127 -7.16 9.68 -10.12
N ARG A 128 -8.23 10.47 -9.94
CA ARG A 128 -8.72 11.46 -10.90
C ARG A 128 -8.48 12.87 -10.36
N THR A 129 -8.24 13.80 -11.26
CA THR A 129 -8.08 15.22 -10.90
C THR A 129 -9.31 15.75 -10.20
N GLY A 130 -9.13 16.41 -9.04
CA GLY A 130 -10.19 17.08 -8.31
C GLY A 130 -11.14 16.17 -7.53
N GLU A 131 -10.83 14.87 -7.42
CA GLU A 131 -11.62 13.89 -6.67
C GLU A 131 -10.81 13.25 -5.54
N GLU A 132 -11.46 12.98 -4.41
CA GLU A 132 -10.90 12.14 -3.34
C GLU A 132 -11.12 10.64 -3.61
N SER A 133 -12.02 10.29 -4.51
CA SER A 133 -12.37 8.91 -4.86
C SER A 133 -11.18 8.15 -5.40
N VAL A 134 -11.08 6.87 -5.03
CA VAL A 134 -10.11 5.94 -5.60
C VAL A 134 -10.83 5.04 -6.60
N TRP A 135 -10.24 4.93 -7.77
CA TRP A 135 -10.71 4.11 -8.87
C TRP A 135 -9.73 2.95 -9.08
N TYR A 136 -10.10 1.98 -9.90
CA TYR A 136 -9.20 0.95 -10.35
C TYR A 136 -9.42 0.60 -11.81
N TYR A 137 -8.37 0.19 -12.47
CA TYR A 137 -8.40 -0.29 -13.83
C TYR A 137 -8.49 -1.82 -13.82
N ALA A 138 -9.68 -2.34 -14.13
CA ALA A 138 -9.90 -3.77 -14.35
C ALA A 138 -9.40 -4.12 -15.76
N HIS A 139 -8.12 -4.44 -15.89
CA HIS A 139 -7.45 -4.56 -17.19
C HIS A 139 -8.02 -5.66 -18.09
N GLU A 140 -8.45 -6.79 -17.53
CA GLU A 140 -9.09 -7.87 -18.29
C GLU A 140 -10.42 -7.46 -18.94
N GLN A 141 -11.14 -6.56 -18.29
CA GLN A 141 -12.42 -6.03 -18.78
C GLN A 141 -12.25 -4.72 -19.55
N ASP A 142 -11.05 -4.17 -19.57
CA ASP A 142 -10.74 -2.82 -20.09
C ASP A 142 -11.69 -1.74 -19.56
N LYS A 143 -11.91 -1.76 -18.24
CA LYS A 143 -12.85 -0.84 -17.57
C LYS A 143 -12.22 -0.17 -16.37
N VAL A 144 -12.52 1.13 -16.24
CA VAL A 144 -12.25 1.90 -15.02
C VAL A 144 -13.49 1.88 -14.16
N LYS A 145 -13.33 1.46 -12.91
CA LYS A 145 -14.42 1.34 -11.93
C LYS A 145 -14.07 2.10 -10.66
N ARG A 146 -15.08 2.75 -10.07
CA ARG A 146 -14.93 3.35 -8.74
C ARG A 146 -14.79 2.25 -7.69
N LEU A 147 -13.76 2.34 -6.88
CA LEU A 147 -13.50 1.37 -5.82
C LEU A 147 -14.05 1.83 -4.47
N CYS A 148 -13.81 3.10 -4.12
CA CYS A 148 -14.24 3.68 -2.84
C CYS A 148 -14.26 5.21 -2.89
N ASN A 149 -14.78 5.82 -1.82
CA ASN A 149 -15.01 7.26 -1.76
C ASN A 149 -13.74 8.07 -1.54
N ASP A 150 -12.76 7.51 -0.84
CA ASP A 150 -11.52 8.18 -0.48
C ASP A 150 -10.43 7.18 -0.06
N LEU A 151 -9.22 7.69 0.22
CA LEU A 151 -8.10 6.87 0.64
C LEU A 151 -8.31 6.21 2.00
N ILE A 152 -8.98 6.87 2.93
CA ILE A 152 -9.28 6.29 4.25
C ILE A 152 -10.13 5.04 4.10
N GLU A 153 -11.16 5.08 3.27
CA GLU A 153 -11.98 3.90 2.97
C GLU A 153 -11.18 2.81 2.26
N LEU A 154 -10.27 3.18 1.36
CA LEU A 154 -9.36 2.22 0.73
C LEU A 154 -8.53 1.49 1.77
N LEU A 155 -7.85 2.22 2.65
CA LEU A 155 -6.95 1.63 3.65
C LEU A 155 -7.71 0.88 4.75
N GLU A 156 -8.69 1.53 5.38
CA GLU A 156 -9.36 1.04 6.59
C GLU A 156 -10.43 -0.03 6.33
N LYS A 157 -10.95 -0.10 5.11
CA LYS A 157 -11.94 -1.13 4.73
C LYS A 157 -11.40 -2.08 3.69
N LYS A 158 -11.06 -1.60 2.49
CA LYS A 158 -10.71 -2.46 1.36
C LYS A 158 -9.41 -3.23 1.60
N LEU A 159 -8.32 -2.52 1.87
CA LEU A 159 -7.02 -3.16 2.10
C LEU A 159 -6.95 -3.88 3.43
N ALA A 160 -7.52 -3.33 4.49
CA ALA A 160 -7.56 -4.01 5.79
C ALA A 160 -8.29 -5.37 5.70
N ASN A 161 -9.44 -5.41 5.03
CA ASN A 161 -10.18 -6.67 4.83
C ASN A 161 -9.39 -7.67 3.97
N TYR A 162 -8.76 -7.19 2.90
CA TYR A 162 -7.91 -8.02 2.04
C TYR A 162 -6.74 -8.64 2.82
N LEU A 163 -6.02 -7.83 3.58
CA LEU A 163 -4.87 -8.29 4.37
C LEU A 163 -5.28 -9.26 5.49
N ASN A 164 -6.45 -9.10 6.08
CA ASN A 164 -6.96 -10.00 7.10
C ASN A 164 -7.39 -11.38 6.58
N GLN A 165 -7.52 -11.54 5.27
CA GLN A 165 -7.86 -12.81 4.62
C GLN A 165 -6.61 -13.62 4.20
N ARG A 166 -5.39 -13.12 4.47
CA ARG A 166 -4.10 -13.71 4.06
C ARG A 166 -3.40 -14.51 5.15
#